data_e2c7533027d08aa375a3ed2e0f6832f0
#
_entry.id   e2c7533027d08aa375a3ed2e0f6832f0
#
_cell.length_a   1.000
_cell.length_b   1.000
_cell.length_c   1.000
_cell.angle_alpha   90.00
_cell.angle_beta   90.00
_cell.angle_gamma   90.00
#
_symmetry.space_group_name_H-M   'P 1'
#
loop_
_entity.id
_entity.type
_entity.pdbx_description
1 polymer ?
#
loop_
_entity_poly.entity_id
_entity_poly.type
_entity_poly.pdbx_seq_one_letter_code
_entity_poly.pdbx_strand_id
1 'polypeptide(L)'
;MFFGDKAQAIYSFSGADSEAFDKLKELEDTIQLPLSISYRCPKNIVEYVHYLVPTMEYDKKNKVKGEIIQNANLSDVKDGDMILCRNNAPLAQVYIELLKNGIKAKILGKDYSNNLSKTIRNTKEQILNVNLDKQGVFSKLYDIFYDFLETTMRKQNISKEEALTSASIVAKLDEIKVTTAKELQDRIKDIFTNNKDSGIILSTIHKSKGLESPNVYIACKSLMPSKTAKQPWEIEQENNLIYVAY
;
A
#
# COMPACT_ATOMS: atom_id res chain seq x y z
N MET A 1 -18.81 -4.21 26.68
CA MET A 1 -17.37 -4.51 26.68
C MET A 1 -16.80 -4.07 25.35
N PHE A 2 -15.76 -3.23 25.36
CA PHE A 2 -15.10 -2.69 24.16
C PHE A 2 -13.64 -3.15 24.15
N PHE A 3 -13.13 -3.49 22.98
CA PHE A 3 -11.72 -3.78 22.77
C PHE A 3 -11.17 -2.85 21.69
N GLY A 4 -9.98 -2.33 21.87
CA GLY A 4 -9.34 -1.47 20.90
C GLY A 4 -7.89 -1.17 21.26
N ASP A 5 -7.19 -0.65 20.26
CA ASP A 5 -5.83 -0.17 20.38
C ASP A 5 -5.75 1.23 19.76
N LYS A 6 -5.51 2.25 20.58
CA LYS A 6 -5.41 3.64 20.12
C LYS A 6 -4.24 3.83 19.14
N ALA A 7 -3.15 3.12 19.34
CA ALA A 7 -1.99 3.17 18.47
C ALA A 7 -2.25 2.55 17.07
N GLN A 8 -3.39 1.86 16.89
CA GLN A 8 -3.85 1.38 15.59
C GLN A 8 -4.94 2.26 14.95
N ALA A 9 -5.21 3.46 15.49
CA ALA A 9 -6.15 4.40 14.89
C ALA A 9 -5.48 5.12 13.71
N ILE A 10 -5.76 4.65 12.47
CA ILE A 10 -5.13 5.13 11.23
C ILE A 10 -6.12 5.61 10.17
N TYR A 11 -7.41 5.78 10.50
CA TYR A 11 -8.46 6.12 9.55
C TYR A 11 -9.19 7.44 9.85
N SER A 12 -8.61 8.35 10.64
CA SER A 12 -9.27 9.63 10.94
C SER A 12 -9.44 10.51 9.69
N PHE A 13 -8.58 10.34 8.68
CA PHE A 13 -8.74 10.99 7.38
C PHE A 13 -10.05 10.60 6.66
N SER A 14 -10.66 9.48 7.02
CA SER A 14 -11.96 9.03 6.50
C SER A 14 -13.11 9.26 7.49
N GLY A 15 -12.92 10.12 8.49
CA GLY A 15 -13.94 10.50 9.47
C GLY A 15 -14.01 9.62 10.71
N ALA A 16 -13.07 8.69 10.91
CA ALA A 16 -12.99 7.93 12.16
C ALA A 16 -12.51 8.86 13.29
N ASP A 17 -13.20 8.78 14.44
CA ASP A 17 -12.84 9.54 15.63
C ASP A 17 -11.64 8.91 16.34
N SER A 18 -10.48 9.58 16.30
CA SER A 18 -9.26 9.13 16.99
C SER A 18 -9.39 9.16 18.51
N GLU A 19 -10.32 9.96 19.06
CA GLU A 19 -10.58 10.11 20.49
C GLU A 19 -11.67 9.17 21.01
N ALA A 20 -12.33 8.40 20.13
CA ALA A 20 -13.44 7.54 20.51
C ALA A 20 -13.10 6.62 21.70
N PHE A 21 -11.85 6.11 21.73
CA PHE A 21 -11.40 5.22 22.80
C PHE A 21 -11.20 5.97 24.12
N ASP A 22 -10.74 7.21 24.10
CA ASP A 22 -10.57 8.04 25.28
C ASP A 22 -11.94 8.47 25.82
N LYS A 23 -12.89 8.84 24.96
CA LYS A 23 -14.28 9.13 25.33
C LYS A 23 -14.99 7.95 26.00
N LEU A 24 -14.68 6.71 25.56
CA LEU A 24 -15.21 5.50 26.21
C LEU A 24 -14.68 5.30 27.63
N LYS A 25 -13.44 5.73 27.91
CA LYS A 25 -12.85 5.66 29.27
C LYS A 25 -13.50 6.63 30.26
N GLU A 26 -14.06 7.73 29.75
CA GLU A 26 -14.72 8.77 30.55
C GLU A 26 -16.14 8.42 30.96
N LEU A 27 -16.71 7.33 30.40
CA LEU A 27 -18.03 6.87 30.79
C LEU A 27 -18.04 6.40 32.25
N GLU A 28 -19.12 6.75 32.97
CA GLU A 28 -19.34 6.34 34.35
C GLU A 28 -19.29 4.79 34.47
N ASP A 29 -18.70 4.29 35.54
CA ASP A 29 -18.52 2.87 35.82
C ASP A 29 -17.60 2.12 34.83
N THR A 30 -16.80 2.81 34.03
CA THR A 30 -15.86 2.16 33.11
C THR A 30 -14.60 1.66 33.83
N ILE A 31 -14.31 0.38 33.71
CA ILE A 31 -13.07 -0.24 34.17
C ILE A 31 -12.15 -0.51 32.96
N GLN A 32 -10.95 0.07 32.99
CA GLN A 32 -9.95 -0.16 31.97
C GLN A 32 -9.02 -1.32 32.39
N LEU A 33 -8.93 -2.34 31.52
CA LEU A 33 -8.01 -3.45 31.68
C LEU A 33 -6.99 -3.41 30.54
N PRO A 34 -5.70 -3.16 30.81
CA PRO A 34 -4.69 -3.10 29.78
C PRO A 34 -4.34 -4.49 29.27
N LEU A 35 -4.17 -4.60 27.93
CA LEU A 35 -3.60 -5.76 27.26
C LEU A 35 -2.26 -5.36 26.66
N SER A 36 -1.23 -5.28 27.51
CA SER A 36 0.09 -4.75 27.14
C SER A 36 1.01 -5.80 26.50
N ILE A 37 0.75 -7.10 26.71
CA ILE A 37 1.64 -8.16 26.26
C ILE A 37 1.29 -8.59 24.84
N SER A 38 2.24 -8.43 23.91
CA SER A 38 2.17 -9.01 22.57
C SER A 38 2.63 -10.47 22.58
N TYR A 39 1.72 -11.36 22.23
CA TYR A 39 2.02 -12.78 22.01
C TYR A 39 2.45 -13.07 20.59
N ARG A 40 2.20 -12.15 19.67
CA ARG A 40 2.47 -12.27 18.24
C ARG A 40 3.90 -11.86 17.91
N CYS A 41 4.28 -10.66 18.30
CA CYS A 41 5.54 -10.05 17.88
C CYS A 41 6.73 -10.56 18.69
N PRO A 42 7.84 -10.90 18.01
CA PRO A 42 9.11 -11.20 18.69
C PRO A 42 9.62 -10.01 19.50
N LYS A 43 10.42 -10.31 20.53
CA LYS A 43 11.03 -9.31 21.40
C LYS A 43 11.66 -8.14 20.62
N ASN A 44 12.48 -8.43 19.64
CA ASN A 44 13.23 -7.40 18.89
C ASN A 44 12.31 -6.43 18.15
N ILE A 45 11.16 -6.91 17.65
CA ILE A 45 10.17 -6.06 16.98
C ILE A 45 9.47 -5.17 18.00
N VAL A 46 9.06 -5.73 19.15
CA VAL A 46 8.45 -4.94 20.24
C VAL A 46 9.41 -3.86 20.72
N GLU A 47 10.67 -4.20 20.97
CA GLU A 47 11.70 -3.24 21.39
C GLU A 47 11.94 -2.14 20.35
N TYR A 48 11.87 -2.50 19.06
CA TYR A 48 12.05 -1.53 17.97
C TYR A 48 10.94 -0.49 17.90
N VAL A 49 9.70 -0.87 18.18
CA VAL A 49 8.54 0.04 18.16
C VAL A 49 8.23 0.65 19.53
N HIS A 50 8.99 0.32 20.55
CA HIS A 50 8.74 0.75 21.94
C HIS A 50 8.71 2.29 22.11
N TYR A 51 9.43 3.03 21.26
CA TYR A 51 9.38 4.50 21.26
C TYR A 51 8.01 5.07 20.82
N LEU A 52 7.21 4.29 20.07
CA LEU A 52 5.85 4.65 19.65
C LEU A 52 4.82 4.21 20.68
N VAL A 53 4.99 3.02 21.26
CA VAL A 53 4.07 2.43 22.23
C VAL A 53 4.87 1.91 23.45
N PRO A 54 5.25 2.81 24.36
CA PRO A 54 6.12 2.46 25.52
C PRO A 54 5.49 1.44 26.48
N THR A 55 4.17 1.28 26.44
CA THR A 55 3.45 0.34 27.31
C THR A 55 3.39 -1.08 26.76
N MET A 56 3.85 -1.29 25.52
CA MET A 56 3.84 -2.61 24.89
C MET A 56 4.98 -3.48 25.43
N GLU A 57 4.65 -4.69 25.84
CA GLU A 57 5.58 -5.70 26.31
C GLU A 57 5.55 -6.91 25.39
N TYR A 58 6.60 -7.70 25.37
CA TYR A 58 6.67 -8.97 24.67
C TYR A 58 6.43 -10.15 25.62
N ASP A 59 5.84 -11.24 25.09
CA ASP A 59 5.75 -12.48 25.86
C ASP A 59 7.13 -13.11 26.03
N LYS A 60 7.58 -13.23 27.27
CA LYS A 60 8.88 -13.85 27.64
C LYS A 60 8.99 -15.33 27.22
N LYS A 61 7.85 -15.98 26.96
CA LYS A 61 7.78 -17.38 26.47
C LYS A 61 7.92 -17.46 24.95
N ASN A 62 7.73 -16.35 24.23
CA ASN A 62 7.91 -16.31 22.79
C ASN A 62 9.39 -16.48 22.43
N LYS A 63 9.73 -17.63 21.85
CA LYS A 63 11.11 -17.99 21.45
C LYS A 63 11.44 -17.57 20.02
N VAL A 64 10.49 -17.01 19.30
CA VAL A 64 10.72 -16.53 17.94
C VAL A 64 11.70 -15.38 17.98
N LYS A 65 12.79 -15.49 17.23
CA LYS A 65 13.76 -14.42 17.05
C LYS A 65 13.32 -13.58 15.86
N GLY A 66 12.85 -12.36 16.13
CA GLY A 66 12.67 -11.36 15.08
C GLY A 66 14.02 -10.78 14.67
N GLU A 67 14.11 -10.36 13.44
CA GLU A 67 15.26 -9.67 12.90
C GLU A 67 14.80 -8.40 12.17
N ILE A 68 15.57 -7.32 12.29
CA ILE A 68 15.32 -6.07 11.59
C ILE A 68 16.51 -5.80 10.71
N ILE A 69 16.31 -5.98 9.40
CA ILE A 69 17.35 -5.81 8.39
C ILE A 69 17.17 -4.45 7.73
N GLN A 70 18.23 -3.66 7.72
CA GLN A 70 18.27 -2.39 6.97
C GLN A 70 18.74 -2.65 5.54
N ASN A 71 18.13 -1.94 4.59
CA ASN A 71 18.52 -2.01 3.17
C ASN A 71 18.43 -3.43 2.57
N ALA A 72 17.36 -4.16 2.87
CA ALA A 72 17.05 -5.42 2.22
C ALA A 72 16.86 -5.22 0.69
N ASN A 73 17.28 -6.20 -0.09
CA ASN A 73 17.12 -6.17 -1.55
C ASN A 73 15.80 -6.81 -1.98
N LEU A 74 15.28 -6.38 -3.12
CA LEU A 74 14.06 -6.96 -3.69
C LEU A 74 14.28 -8.46 -4.07
N SER A 75 15.51 -8.85 -4.35
CA SER A 75 15.91 -10.24 -4.60
C SER A 75 15.75 -11.17 -3.40
N ASP A 76 15.70 -10.61 -2.19
CA ASP A 76 15.58 -11.39 -0.95
C ASP A 76 14.13 -11.78 -0.65
N VAL A 77 13.18 -11.12 -1.32
CA VAL A 77 11.74 -11.33 -1.12
C VAL A 77 11.29 -12.66 -1.71
N LYS A 78 10.54 -13.43 -0.94
CA LYS A 78 10.08 -14.78 -1.29
C LYS A 78 8.57 -14.88 -1.36
N ASP A 79 8.11 -15.98 -1.92
CA ASP A 79 6.69 -16.31 -1.94
C ASP A 79 6.10 -16.35 -0.51
N GLY A 80 4.98 -15.68 -0.32
CA GLY A 80 4.33 -15.52 0.99
C GLY A 80 4.79 -14.30 1.79
N ASP A 81 5.84 -13.62 1.39
CA ASP A 81 6.29 -12.38 2.02
C ASP A 81 5.35 -11.19 1.67
N MET A 82 5.42 -10.16 2.49
CA MET A 82 4.63 -8.95 2.31
C MET A 82 5.50 -7.73 2.09
N ILE A 83 5.18 -6.93 1.08
CA ILE A 83 5.82 -5.63 0.83
C ILE A 83 4.82 -4.53 1.13
N LEU A 84 5.13 -3.69 2.10
CA LEU A 84 4.32 -2.56 2.51
C LEU A 84 4.92 -1.24 2.04
N CYS A 85 4.06 -0.30 1.69
CA CYS A 85 4.46 1.08 1.44
C CYS A 85 3.40 2.05 1.97
N ARG A 86 3.83 3.28 2.29
CA ARG A 86 2.90 4.34 2.67
C ARG A 86 1.94 4.70 1.53
N ASN A 87 2.42 4.71 0.30
CA ASN A 87 1.72 5.16 -0.89
C ASN A 87 1.61 4.06 -1.94
N ASN A 88 0.58 4.15 -2.81
CA ASN A 88 0.37 3.19 -3.89
C ASN A 88 1.38 3.31 -5.05
N ALA A 89 1.83 4.53 -5.38
CA ALA A 89 2.71 4.75 -6.53
C ALA A 89 4.02 3.95 -6.46
N PRO A 90 4.77 3.95 -5.34
CA PRO A 90 5.96 3.11 -5.21
C PRO A 90 5.66 1.62 -5.24
N LEU A 91 4.52 1.18 -4.69
CA LEU A 91 4.12 -0.23 -4.75
C LEU A 91 3.92 -0.71 -6.19
N ALA A 92 3.33 0.13 -7.04
CA ALA A 92 3.17 -0.19 -8.45
C ALA A 92 4.52 -0.40 -9.15
N GLN A 93 5.53 0.44 -8.84
CA GLN A 93 6.86 0.30 -9.39
C GLN A 93 7.54 -1.01 -8.94
N VAL A 94 7.47 -1.31 -7.63
CA VAL A 94 7.99 -2.57 -7.08
C VAL A 94 7.30 -3.77 -7.72
N TYR A 95 5.98 -3.71 -7.87
CA TYR A 95 5.21 -4.76 -8.50
C TYR A 95 5.69 -5.08 -9.92
N ILE A 96 5.88 -4.05 -10.75
CA ILE A 96 6.34 -4.22 -12.11
C ILE A 96 7.75 -4.79 -12.16
N GLU A 97 8.61 -4.38 -11.24
CA GLU A 97 9.96 -4.92 -11.11
C GLU A 97 9.95 -6.41 -10.79
N LEU A 98 9.07 -6.85 -9.88
CA LEU A 98 8.86 -8.27 -9.59
C LEU A 98 8.39 -9.05 -10.84
N LEU A 99 7.41 -8.49 -11.57
CA LEU A 99 6.92 -9.11 -12.80
C LEU A 99 7.99 -9.23 -13.88
N LYS A 100 8.85 -8.22 -14.07
CA LYS A 100 9.99 -8.28 -15.01
C LYS A 100 10.92 -9.42 -14.69
N ASN A 101 11.12 -9.70 -13.42
CA ASN A 101 11.95 -10.79 -12.93
C ASN A 101 11.21 -12.14 -12.89
N GLY A 102 9.99 -12.23 -13.43
CA GLY A 102 9.19 -13.44 -13.46
C GLY A 102 8.64 -13.86 -12.10
N ILE A 103 8.67 -12.96 -11.12
CA ILE A 103 8.25 -13.23 -9.74
C ILE A 103 6.74 -12.93 -9.62
N LYS A 104 5.98 -13.92 -9.15
CA LYS A 104 4.55 -13.76 -8.91
C LYS A 104 4.29 -12.84 -7.72
N ALA A 105 3.45 -11.84 -7.93
CA ALA A 105 3.09 -10.90 -6.89
C ALA A 105 1.64 -10.41 -7.09
N LYS A 106 1.02 -9.92 -6.03
CA LYS A 106 -0.32 -9.33 -6.08
C LYS A 106 -0.38 -8.05 -5.26
N ILE A 107 -1.12 -7.06 -5.75
CA ILE A 107 -1.39 -5.83 -4.99
C ILE A 107 -2.78 -5.94 -4.37
N LEU A 108 -2.90 -5.67 -3.07
CA LEU A 108 -4.19 -5.64 -2.39
C LEU A 108 -4.95 -4.35 -2.73
N GLY A 109 -6.17 -4.48 -3.21
CA GLY A 109 -7.07 -3.36 -3.46
C GLY A 109 -7.85 -3.47 -4.78
N LYS A 110 -9.11 -3.92 -4.69
CA LYS A 110 -10.00 -4.10 -5.86
C LYS A 110 -10.32 -2.80 -6.60
N ASP A 111 -10.45 -1.68 -5.88
CA ASP A 111 -10.87 -0.40 -6.46
C ASP A 111 -9.82 0.17 -7.43
N TYR A 112 -8.57 -0.10 -7.18
CA TYR A 112 -7.45 0.33 -7.99
C TYR A 112 -7.49 -0.26 -9.40
N SER A 113 -7.73 -1.57 -9.49
CA SER A 113 -7.87 -2.32 -10.74
C SER A 113 -9.05 -1.84 -11.56
N ASN A 114 -10.20 -1.62 -10.91
CA ASN A 114 -11.42 -1.20 -11.59
C ASN A 114 -11.27 0.21 -12.17
N ASN A 115 -10.68 1.14 -11.43
CA ASN A 115 -10.45 2.51 -11.89
C ASN A 115 -9.46 2.53 -13.06
N LEU A 116 -8.36 1.82 -12.97
CA LEU A 116 -7.36 1.73 -14.03
C LEU A 116 -7.93 1.06 -15.30
N SER A 117 -8.66 -0.05 -15.15
CA SER A 117 -9.31 -0.74 -16.26
C SER A 117 -10.39 0.13 -16.93
N LYS A 118 -11.13 0.94 -16.15
CA LYS A 118 -12.11 1.90 -16.67
C LYS A 118 -11.41 3.03 -17.42
N THR A 119 -10.32 3.55 -16.88
CA THR A 119 -9.49 4.59 -17.51
C THR A 119 -8.93 4.10 -18.85
N ILE A 120 -8.35 2.91 -18.90
CA ILE A 120 -7.82 2.33 -20.14
C ILE A 120 -8.91 2.09 -21.17
N ARG A 121 -10.09 1.62 -20.74
CA ARG A 121 -11.23 1.42 -21.65
C ARG A 121 -11.70 2.74 -22.28
N ASN A 122 -11.77 3.80 -21.50
CA ASN A 122 -12.18 5.12 -21.98
C ASN A 122 -11.10 5.75 -22.89
N THR A 123 -9.82 5.45 -22.68
CA THR A 123 -8.70 5.90 -23.51
C THR A 123 -8.61 5.09 -24.82
N LYS A 124 -9.18 3.87 -24.85
CA LYS A 124 -9.12 2.95 -25.99
C LYS A 124 -9.62 3.58 -27.29
N GLU A 125 -10.70 4.35 -27.25
CA GLU A 125 -11.25 5.01 -28.43
C GLU A 125 -10.32 6.09 -28.99
N GLN A 126 -9.58 6.77 -28.13
CA GLN A 126 -8.59 7.77 -28.55
C GLN A 126 -7.31 7.11 -29.08
N ILE A 127 -6.88 5.99 -28.49
CA ILE A 127 -5.70 5.23 -28.91
C ILE A 127 -5.93 4.55 -30.27
N LEU A 128 -7.11 4.03 -30.54
CA LEU A 128 -7.44 3.35 -31.80
C LEU A 128 -7.46 4.29 -33.01
N ASN A 129 -7.59 5.60 -32.80
CA ASN A 129 -7.57 6.60 -33.88
C ASN A 129 -6.15 7.12 -34.17
N VAL A 130 -5.12 6.67 -33.45
CA VAL A 130 -3.73 7.02 -33.71
C VAL A 130 -3.07 5.88 -34.49
N ASN A 131 -2.64 6.16 -35.74
CA ASN A 131 -1.86 5.22 -36.55
C ASN A 131 -0.49 5.00 -35.91
N LEU A 132 -0.26 3.79 -35.39
CA LEU A 132 0.80 3.45 -34.48
C LEU A 132 2.05 3.03 -35.21
N ASP A 133 3.01 3.91 -35.32
CA ASP A 133 4.37 3.58 -35.76
C ASP A 133 5.18 3.00 -34.59
N LYS A 134 5.87 1.88 -34.82
CA LYS A 134 6.35 0.95 -33.76
C LYS A 134 7.33 1.49 -32.73
N GLN A 135 7.89 2.69 -32.88
CA GLN A 135 8.86 3.28 -31.94
C GLN A 135 8.38 4.56 -31.22
N GLY A 136 7.32 5.21 -31.72
CA GLY A 136 6.80 6.45 -31.12
C GLY A 136 5.54 6.29 -30.28
N VAL A 137 5.04 5.06 -30.19
CA VAL A 137 3.71 4.74 -29.66
C VAL A 137 3.62 4.98 -28.17
N PHE A 138 4.64 4.61 -27.43
CA PHE A 138 4.58 4.62 -25.99
C PHE A 138 4.83 6.00 -25.36
N SER A 139 5.70 6.82 -25.93
CA SER A 139 5.82 8.20 -25.48
C SER A 139 4.52 8.97 -25.75
N LYS A 140 3.89 8.76 -26.93
CA LYS A 140 2.58 9.33 -27.24
C LYS A 140 1.45 8.73 -26.41
N LEU A 141 1.48 7.44 -26.11
CA LEU A 141 0.53 6.80 -25.18
C LEU A 141 0.65 7.36 -23.77
N TYR A 142 1.86 7.61 -23.30
CA TYR A 142 2.11 8.24 -22.03
C TYR A 142 1.54 9.67 -22.00
N ASP A 143 1.82 10.47 -23.03
CA ASP A 143 1.33 11.84 -23.13
C ASP A 143 -0.20 11.89 -23.22
N ILE A 144 -0.81 11.06 -24.09
CA ILE A 144 -2.26 10.94 -24.23
C ILE A 144 -2.89 10.46 -22.92
N PHE A 145 -2.25 9.52 -22.23
CA PHE A 145 -2.73 9.01 -20.96
C PHE A 145 -2.60 10.04 -19.84
N TYR A 146 -1.53 10.83 -19.84
CA TYR A 146 -1.33 11.91 -18.89
C TYR A 146 -2.35 13.04 -19.08
N ASP A 147 -2.57 13.47 -20.31
CA ASP A 147 -3.62 14.45 -20.67
C ASP A 147 -5.02 13.94 -20.31
N PHE A 148 -5.27 12.67 -20.56
CA PHE A 148 -6.53 12.03 -20.20
C PHE A 148 -6.69 11.96 -18.68
N LEU A 149 -5.64 11.60 -17.93
CA LEU A 149 -5.67 11.59 -16.46
C LEU A 149 -5.93 12.98 -15.91
N GLU A 150 -5.25 14.01 -16.42
CA GLU A 150 -5.45 15.38 -15.98
C GLU A 150 -6.89 15.86 -16.25
N THR A 151 -7.43 15.54 -17.43
CA THR A 151 -8.81 15.85 -17.78
C THR A 151 -9.82 15.07 -16.96
N THR A 152 -9.54 13.80 -16.68
CA THR A 152 -10.41 12.92 -15.89
C THR A 152 -10.35 13.26 -14.41
N MET A 153 -9.19 13.66 -13.88
CA MET A 153 -9.05 14.18 -12.52
C MET A 153 -9.96 15.38 -12.27
N ARG A 154 -9.98 16.31 -13.21
CA ARG A 154 -10.86 17.49 -13.13
C ARG A 154 -12.35 17.13 -13.17
N LYS A 155 -12.73 16.07 -13.90
CA LYS A 155 -14.14 15.67 -14.10
C LYS A 155 -14.67 14.64 -13.10
N GLN A 156 -13.82 13.80 -12.53
CA GLN A 156 -14.22 12.62 -11.73
C GLN A 156 -13.68 12.60 -10.29
N ASN A 157 -13.10 13.68 -9.80
CA ASN A 157 -12.53 13.75 -8.43
C ASN A 157 -11.50 12.63 -8.11
N ILE A 158 -10.76 12.16 -9.10
CA ILE A 158 -9.66 11.22 -8.88
C ILE A 158 -8.52 11.96 -8.18
N SER A 159 -7.95 11.38 -7.13
CA SER A 159 -6.86 12.00 -6.41
C SER A 159 -5.60 12.11 -7.29
N LYS A 160 -4.80 13.17 -7.07
CA LYS A 160 -3.50 13.34 -7.76
C LYS A 160 -2.60 12.12 -7.60
N GLU A 161 -2.66 11.46 -6.46
CA GLU A 161 -1.89 10.25 -6.15
C GLU A 161 -2.34 9.06 -7.02
N GLU A 162 -3.63 8.84 -7.18
CA GLU A 162 -4.16 7.79 -8.06
C GLU A 162 -3.77 8.02 -9.52
N ALA A 163 -3.80 9.28 -9.97
CA ALA A 163 -3.40 9.65 -11.31
C ALA A 163 -1.90 9.39 -11.55
N LEU A 164 -1.03 9.82 -10.64
CA LEU A 164 0.41 9.58 -10.72
C LEU A 164 0.75 8.09 -10.67
N THR A 165 0.01 7.31 -9.87
CA THR A 165 0.23 5.87 -9.80
C THR A 165 -0.17 5.20 -11.09
N SER A 166 -1.31 5.57 -11.67
CA SER A 166 -1.77 5.03 -12.95
C SER A 166 -0.78 5.37 -14.08
N ALA A 167 -0.29 6.61 -14.13
CA ALA A 167 0.72 7.03 -15.08
C ALA A 167 2.04 6.26 -14.92
N SER A 168 2.47 6.03 -13.69
CA SER A 168 3.69 5.27 -13.39
C SER A 168 3.56 3.79 -13.82
N ILE A 169 2.38 3.18 -13.64
CA ILE A 169 2.11 1.82 -14.12
C ILE A 169 2.19 1.77 -15.63
N VAL A 170 1.55 2.70 -16.35
CA VAL A 170 1.56 2.73 -17.82
C VAL A 170 2.97 2.93 -18.36
N ALA A 171 3.73 3.87 -17.80
CA ALA A 171 5.12 4.12 -18.20
C ALA A 171 6.01 2.88 -18.03
N LYS A 172 5.78 2.10 -16.98
CA LYS A 172 6.56 0.88 -16.72
C LYS A 172 6.10 -0.32 -17.55
N LEU A 173 4.83 -0.38 -17.94
CA LEU A 173 4.32 -1.42 -18.86
C LEU A 173 4.92 -1.29 -20.26
N ASP A 174 5.40 -0.10 -20.65
CA ASP A 174 6.20 0.13 -21.84
C ASP A 174 7.45 -0.77 -21.89
N GLU A 175 8.12 -0.94 -20.77
CA GLU A 175 9.29 -1.80 -20.68
C GLU A 175 8.97 -3.30 -20.89
N ILE A 176 7.69 -3.72 -20.81
CA ILE A 176 7.24 -5.13 -20.96
C ILE A 176 6.85 -5.47 -22.40
N LYS A 177 7.10 -4.59 -23.35
CA LYS A 177 6.81 -4.78 -24.79
C LYS A 177 5.35 -5.19 -25.08
N VAL A 178 4.39 -4.53 -24.46
CA VAL A 178 2.97 -4.69 -24.79
C VAL A 178 2.69 -4.03 -26.15
N THR A 179 2.08 -4.75 -27.09
CA THR A 179 1.90 -4.29 -28.46
C THR A 179 0.47 -3.83 -28.78
N THR A 180 -0.49 -4.19 -27.93
CA THR A 180 -1.90 -3.84 -28.15
C THR A 180 -2.59 -3.34 -26.87
N ALA A 181 -3.61 -2.49 -27.03
CA ALA A 181 -4.43 -2.03 -25.92
C ALA A 181 -5.16 -3.19 -25.19
N LYS A 182 -5.49 -4.26 -25.91
CA LYS A 182 -6.10 -5.46 -25.32
C LYS A 182 -5.11 -6.20 -24.44
N GLU A 183 -3.88 -6.40 -24.91
CA GLU A 183 -2.82 -7.04 -24.15
C GLU A 183 -2.49 -6.23 -22.88
N LEU A 184 -2.48 -4.90 -22.98
CA LEU A 184 -2.33 -4.01 -21.82
C LEU A 184 -3.47 -4.21 -20.82
N GLN A 185 -4.73 -4.28 -21.29
CA GLN A 185 -5.88 -4.52 -20.42
C GLN A 185 -5.84 -5.89 -19.74
N ASP A 186 -5.45 -6.93 -20.49
CA ASP A 186 -5.35 -8.28 -19.97
C ASP A 186 -4.21 -8.38 -18.93
N ARG A 187 -3.06 -7.76 -19.19
CA ARG A 187 -1.95 -7.66 -18.22
C ARG A 187 -2.36 -6.90 -16.96
N ILE A 188 -3.06 -5.81 -17.10
CA ILE A 188 -3.57 -5.04 -15.96
C ILE A 188 -4.59 -5.86 -15.16
N LYS A 189 -5.48 -6.59 -15.86
CA LYS A 189 -6.38 -7.51 -15.16
C LYS A 189 -5.63 -8.58 -14.39
N ASP A 190 -4.63 -9.21 -15.00
CA ASP A 190 -3.83 -10.25 -14.38
C ASP A 190 -3.08 -9.73 -13.14
N ILE A 191 -2.62 -8.47 -13.21
CA ILE A 191 -1.98 -7.75 -12.10
C ILE A 191 -2.92 -7.66 -10.89
N PHE A 192 -4.17 -7.38 -11.12
CA PHE A 192 -5.14 -7.07 -10.08
C PHE A 192 -6.19 -8.17 -9.85
N THR A 193 -6.21 -9.24 -10.67
CA THR A 193 -7.03 -10.40 -10.36
C THR A 193 -6.46 -11.08 -9.13
N ASN A 194 -7.31 -11.20 -8.11
CA ASN A 194 -7.05 -11.94 -6.90
C ASN A 194 -6.81 -13.43 -7.24
N ASN A 195 -5.66 -13.77 -7.76
CA ASN A 195 -5.22 -15.15 -7.72
C ASN A 195 -4.98 -15.47 -6.25
N LYS A 196 -5.84 -16.31 -5.70
CA LYS A 196 -5.80 -16.74 -4.30
C LYS A 196 -4.56 -17.58 -3.98
N ASP A 197 -3.83 -17.97 -5.01
CA ASP A 197 -2.75 -18.94 -4.90
C ASP A 197 -1.41 -18.22 -5.03
N SER A 198 -0.64 -18.26 -3.94
CA SER A 198 0.81 -18.00 -3.84
C SER A 198 1.32 -16.71 -4.50
N GLY A 199 2.27 -16.10 -3.92
CA GLY A 199 2.96 -14.92 -4.43
C GLY A 199 3.25 -13.89 -3.33
N ILE A 200 4.12 -12.95 -3.67
CA ILE A 200 4.43 -11.82 -2.82
C ILE A 200 3.21 -10.91 -2.73
N ILE A 201 2.88 -10.47 -1.53
CA ILE A 201 1.74 -9.57 -1.27
C ILE A 201 2.26 -8.14 -1.19
N LEU A 202 1.80 -7.27 -2.07
CA LEU A 202 2.04 -5.84 -1.97
C LEU A 202 0.80 -5.12 -1.43
N SER A 203 1.00 -4.25 -0.46
CA SER A 203 -0.10 -3.49 0.14
C SER A 203 0.34 -2.12 0.62
N THR A 204 -0.60 -1.17 0.65
CA THR A 204 -0.36 0.00 1.50
C THR A 204 -0.53 -0.42 2.96
N ILE A 205 0.17 0.25 3.86
CA ILE A 205 0.10 -0.02 5.30
C ILE A 205 -1.34 0.09 5.80
N HIS A 206 -2.12 1.04 5.29
CA HIS A 206 -3.54 1.15 5.64
C HIS A 206 -4.35 -0.11 5.32
N LYS A 207 -4.10 -0.72 4.15
CA LYS A 207 -4.85 -1.90 3.70
C LYS A 207 -4.31 -3.19 4.31
N SER A 208 -3.08 -3.19 4.80
CA SER A 208 -2.48 -4.35 5.47
C SER A 208 -2.91 -4.49 6.93
N LYS A 209 -3.56 -3.48 7.51
CA LYS A 209 -4.02 -3.57 8.91
C LYS A 209 -4.83 -4.85 9.14
N GLY A 210 -4.40 -5.64 10.10
CA GLY A 210 -5.00 -6.93 10.42
C GLY A 210 -4.45 -8.12 9.62
N LEU A 211 -3.53 -7.90 8.68
CA LEU A 211 -2.79 -8.97 8.01
C LEU A 211 -1.48 -9.28 8.74
N GLU A 212 -0.93 -10.43 8.44
CA GLU A 212 0.33 -10.92 9.01
C GLU A 212 1.16 -11.61 7.94
N SER A 213 2.47 -11.50 8.04
CA SER A 213 3.42 -12.24 7.22
C SER A 213 4.69 -12.53 8.01
N PRO A 214 5.34 -13.69 7.82
CA PRO A 214 6.61 -14.02 8.46
C PRO A 214 7.70 -13.00 8.16
N ASN A 215 7.75 -12.49 6.94
CA ASN A 215 8.68 -11.44 6.53
C ASN A 215 7.91 -10.26 5.94
N VAL A 216 8.18 -9.07 6.45
CA VAL A 216 7.58 -7.82 5.99
C VAL A 216 8.68 -6.88 5.53
N TYR A 217 8.55 -6.40 4.30
CA TYR A 217 9.46 -5.44 3.69
C TYR A 217 8.78 -4.08 3.62
N ILE A 218 9.40 -3.04 4.15
CA ILE A 218 8.88 -1.69 4.10
C ILE A 218 9.56 -0.93 2.96
N ALA A 219 8.89 -0.81 1.84
CA ALA A 219 9.37 -0.06 0.70
C ALA A 219 9.25 1.45 0.94
N CYS A 220 10.27 2.21 0.50
CA CYS A 220 10.27 3.67 0.58
C CYS A 220 10.00 4.21 1.99
N LYS A 221 10.71 3.69 3.00
CA LYS A 221 10.57 4.10 4.41
C LYS A 221 10.66 5.62 4.59
N SER A 222 11.40 6.33 3.73
CA SER A 222 11.52 7.81 3.74
C SER A 222 10.22 8.56 3.50
N LEU A 223 9.17 7.87 3.07
CA LEU A 223 7.81 8.42 2.95
C LEU A 223 7.04 8.41 4.27
N MET A 224 7.61 7.86 5.33
CA MET A 224 7.02 7.80 6.66
C MET A 224 7.90 8.49 7.72
N PRO A 225 7.32 9.33 8.57
CA PRO A 225 5.98 9.90 8.49
C PRO A 225 5.79 10.79 7.25
N SER A 226 4.55 10.96 6.81
CA SER A 226 4.26 11.83 5.67
C SER A 226 4.64 13.28 5.97
N LYS A 227 5.39 13.90 5.06
CA LYS A 227 5.78 15.32 5.17
C LYS A 227 4.60 16.28 5.04
N THR A 228 3.44 15.81 4.62
CA THR A 228 2.22 16.61 4.51
C THR A 228 1.42 16.67 5.81
N ALA A 229 1.69 15.78 6.76
CA ALA A 229 1.11 15.80 8.09
C ALA A 229 1.65 17.00 8.88
N LYS A 230 0.74 17.93 9.22
CA LYS A 230 1.09 19.18 9.92
C LYS A 230 0.33 19.34 11.23
N GLN A 231 -0.90 18.83 11.28
CA GLN A 231 -1.71 18.90 12.47
C GLN A 231 -1.29 17.82 13.48
N PRO A 232 -1.41 18.06 14.79
CA PRO A 232 -1.04 17.08 15.80
C PRO A 232 -1.67 15.70 15.59
N TRP A 233 -2.95 15.65 15.25
CA TRP A 233 -3.65 14.40 14.99
C TRP A 233 -3.17 13.68 13.71
N GLU A 234 -2.73 14.43 12.67
CA GLU A 234 -2.14 13.84 11.46
C GLU A 234 -0.79 13.19 11.78
N ILE A 235 0.03 13.87 12.60
CA ILE A 235 1.32 13.34 13.04
C ILE A 235 1.13 12.09 13.90
N GLU A 236 0.16 12.09 14.81
CA GLU A 236 -0.18 10.92 15.61
C GLU A 236 -0.59 9.74 14.72
N GLN A 237 -1.42 9.98 13.69
CA GLN A 237 -1.80 8.95 12.74
C GLN A 237 -0.62 8.39 11.93
N GLU A 238 0.29 9.23 11.50
CA GLU A 238 1.49 8.76 10.80
C GLU A 238 2.37 7.91 11.72
N ASN A 239 2.47 8.24 13.02
CA ASN A 239 3.16 7.41 14.00
C ASN A 239 2.43 6.07 14.22
N ASN A 240 1.10 6.10 14.30
CA ASN A 240 0.28 4.90 14.38
C ASN A 240 0.44 4.04 13.12
N LEU A 241 0.59 4.67 11.95
CA LEU A 241 0.82 3.96 10.70
C LEU A 241 2.18 3.26 10.69
N ILE A 242 3.22 3.89 11.24
CA ILE A 242 4.53 3.26 11.42
C ILE A 242 4.40 2.05 12.36
N TYR A 243 3.69 2.21 13.47
CA TYR A 243 3.45 1.11 14.41
C TYR A 243 2.71 -0.08 13.77
N VAL A 244 1.70 0.19 12.94
CA VAL A 244 0.95 -0.86 12.23
C VAL A 244 1.80 -1.58 11.18
N ALA A 245 2.85 -0.93 10.65
CA ALA A 245 3.73 -1.51 9.64
C ALA A 245 4.72 -2.53 10.20
N TYR A 246 5.00 -2.48 11.49
CA TYR A 246 5.91 -3.38 12.22
C TYR A 246 5.14 -4.37 13.10
#